data_ac5fd74066f90e4b29b2439a86a7367f
#
_entry.id   ac5fd74066f90e4b29b2439a86a7367f
#
_cell.length_a   1.000
_cell.length_b   1.000
_cell.length_c   1.000
_cell.angle_alpha   90.00
_cell.angle_beta   90.00
_cell.angle_gamma   90.00
#
_symmetry.space_group_name_H-M   'P 1'
#
loop_
_entity.id
_entity.type
_entity.pdbx_description
1 polymer ?
#
loop_
_entity_poly.entity_id
_entity_poly.type
_entity_poly.pdbx_seq_one_letter_code
_entity_poly.pdbx_strand_id
1 'polypeptide(L)'
;AKTFILEVQEENKLKNNSYLRGVYFVSAYQENIPRNFLLDAICEKYNCKKVLSKSNIIHNKQSYFVKSLLEDLIFTDYSLSTMKSYSKKLSFLMIILIISFGTYVISSYFISKNNKEFEKSQNTLRSLQLLLKDQDYQNLNIKQKADFLIELRNILNTYPELWQDNNIFQYLNLNLSYKGFKEAKQLYYKLNEDVLKNTLLKEMEYTLLTDTNKENLIKTLYMYRSLFEQKYFNKEILKIWINENWNTLSKYSISKDDFLEGVDELKQFNLKSFTEDENSIHTGKRKLESISRTQRIYILLNFLNSDKPKEKYLIKEDLGFAANSVFSNNSQITSIDKIYTKVGMMDFLNDLNQQVDTAINIESWMLDNNFKENKNTLTMGILKLYLSEYQNAWQNLLASLQPVRYNTKEAMLNELNILSKKENPLYSLLKIVSSNTNLNDAVLLTQAYNLGLNAGEIRSNFIGVSNAFTQYHKLVNKNTLLSVGNIEVGKGTDDEKILDILNTSITNMSNKIIDFSSNNNQSAEEKISYALGGNKDANDPFAVFQMNIKKLPNDLERYYSQLSNYSWNFIENHGISLFNTAWINEVYNPFVNDIAPYYPFNDESVADLSMDSFKTFFGRNGTLNSFYKKYLN
;
A
#
# COMPACT_ATOMS: atom_id res chain seq x y z
N ALA A 1 -37.26 37.15 -4.25
CA ALA A 1 -38.65 37.21 -3.77
C ALA A 1 -39.58 37.86 -4.81
N LYS A 2 -39.33 39.11 -5.28
CA LYS A 2 -40.20 39.81 -6.22
C LYS A 2 -40.41 39.05 -7.55
N THR A 3 -39.37 38.49 -8.13
CA THR A 3 -39.39 37.68 -9.37
C THR A 3 -40.23 36.40 -9.19
N PHE A 4 -40.03 35.69 -8.08
CA PHE A 4 -40.77 34.48 -7.75
C PHE A 4 -42.26 34.74 -7.51
N ILE A 5 -42.63 35.88 -6.88
CA ILE A 5 -44.03 36.28 -6.66
C ILE A 5 -44.70 36.58 -8.00
N LEU A 6 -44.00 37.22 -8.94
CA LEU A 6 -44.53 37.53 -10.28
C LEU A 6 -44.72 36.26 -11.11
N GLU A 7 -43.83 35.28 -11.04
CA GLU A 7 -43.98 33.98 -11.70
C GLU A 7 -45.16 33.16 -11.15
N VAL A 8 -45.42 33.24 -9.83
CA VAL A 8 -46.59 32.55 -9.22
C VAL A 8 -47.91 33.20 -9.58
N GLN A 9 -47.93 34.50 -9.95
CA GLN A 9 -49.09 35.25 -10.35
C GLN A 9 -49.35 35.25 -11.85
N GLU A 10 -48.47 34.69 -12.70
CA GLU A 10 -48.71 34.58 -14.12
C GLU A 10 -49.95 33.74 -14.41
N GLU A 11 -50.91 34.36 -15.10
CA GLU A 11 -52.19 33.76 -15.46
C GLU A 11 -52.00 32.58 -16.42
N ASN A 12 -52.21 31.41 -15.89
CA ASN A 12 -52.24 30.19 -16.70
C ASN A 12 -53.72 29.82 -16.95
N LYS A 13 -54.16 29.82 -18.21
CA LYS A 13 -55.55 29.59 -18.63
C LYS A 13 -56.18 28.26 -18.17
N LEU A 14 -55.42 27.43 -17.47
CA LEU A 14 -55.84 26.11 -16.95
C LEU A 14 -55.98 26.05 -15.42
N LYS A 15 -55.73 27.13 -14.68
CA LYS A 15 -55.90 27.17 -13.22
C LYS A 15 -56.89 28.23 -12.81
N ASN A 16 -57.83 27.88 -11.95
CA ASN A 16 -58.71 28.84 -11.27
C ASN A 16 -57.86 29.91 -10.56
N ASN A 17 -58.24 31.18 -10.69
CA ASN A 17 -57.59 32.32 -10.06
C ASN A 17 -57.36 32.06 -8.58
N SER A 18 -56.11 31.86 -8.21
CA SER A 18 -55.71 31.78 -6.82
C SER A 18 -55.28 33.16 -6.33
N TYR A 19 -55.95 33.67 -5.31
CA TYR A 19 -55.59 34.95 -4.70
C TYR A 19 -54.33 34.79 -3.83
N LEU A 20 -53.27 35.53 -4.15
CA LEU A 20 -52.10 35.61 -3.28
C LEU A 20 -52.47 36.38 -2.00
N ARG A 21 -52.52 35.73 -0.86
CA ARG A 21 -52.90 36.33 0.42
C ARG A 21 -51.77 36.90 1.22
N GLY A 22 -50.57 36.41 0.99
CA GLY A 22 -49.39 36.87 1.70
C GLY A 22 -48.12 36.12 1.30
N VAL A 23 -47.00 36.67 1.67
CA VAL A 23 -45.69 36.05 1.54
C VAL A 23 -45.08 36.01 2.92
N TYR A 24 -44.85 34.79 3.41
CA TYR A 24 -44.37 34.56 4.75
C TYR A 24 -42.97 33.99 4.70
N PHE A 25 -42.05 34.56 5.48
CA PHE A 25 -40.70 34.10 5.59
C PHE A 25 -40.60 33.18 6.81
N VAL A 26 -40.27 31.92 6.56
CA VAL A 26 -40.08 30.90 7.62
C VAL A 26 -38.70 30.27 7.49
N SER A 27 -38.14 29.82 8.57
CA SER A 27 -36.89 29.09 8.58
C SER A 27 -37.18 27.61 8.87
N ALA A 28 -36.95 26.78 7.86
CA ALA A 28 -37.24 25.34 7.99
C ALA A 28 -36.23 24.59 8.86
N TYR A 29 -34.96 24.95 8.79
CA TYR A 29 -33.91 24.25 9.51
C TYR A 29 -32.66 25.14 9.60
N GLN A 30 -32.09 25.29 10.80
CA GLN A 30 -30.80 25.95 10.98
C GLN A 30 -29.87 25.05 11.75
N GLU A 31 -28.77 24.69 11.11
CA GLU A 31 -27.58 24.15 11.80
C GLU A 31 -26.68 25.34 12.13
N ASN A 32 -26.26 25.41 13.39
CA ASN A 32 -25.41 26.47 13.89
C ASN A 32 -26.14 27.79 14.23
N ILE A 33 -25.38 28.86 14.46
CA ILE A 33 -25.86 30.16 14.94
C ILE A 33 -26.94 30.70 13.99
N PRO A 34 -28.17 31.01 14.50
CA PRO A 34 -29.22 31.56 13.66
C PRO A 34 -28.78 32.88 13.03
N ARG A 35 -28.76 32.93 11.71
CA ARG A 35 -28.46 34.14 10.95
C ARG A 35 -29.76 34.80 10.49
N ASN A 36 -29.94 36.04 10.86
CA ASN A 36 -31.05 36.85 10.37
C ASN A 36 -30.58 37.67 9.17
N PHE A 37 -30.74 37.10 7.97
CA PHE A 37 -30.34 37.74 6.72
C PHE A 37 -30.99 39.10 6.47
N LEU A 38 -32.23 39.31 6.97
CA LEU A 38 -32.91 40.59 6.88
C LEU A 38 -32.21 41.64 7.77
N LEU A 39 -31.87 41.28 8.98
CA LEU A 39 -31.15 42.15 9.91
C LEU A 39 -29.74 42.43 9.40
N ASP A 40 -29.08 41.44 8.80
CA ASP A 40 -27.75 41.59 8.20
C ASP A 40 -27.80 42.60 7.03
N ALA A 41 -28.80 42.49 6.16
CA ALA A 41 -29.00 43.41 5.05
C ALA A 41 -29.39 44.87 5.50
N ILE A 42 -30.16 44.97 6.57
CA ILE A 42 -30.50 46.29 7.17
C ILE A 42 -29.25 46.91 7.80
N CYS A 43 -28.46 46.14 8.57
CA CYS A 43 -27.25 46.63 9.17
C CYS A 43 -26.18 47.05 8.16
N GLU A 44 -26.12 46.38 7.03
CA GLU A 44 -25.23 46.71 5.91
C GLU A 44 -25.66 48.01 5.23
N LYS A 45 -26.97 48.16 4.98
CA LYS A 45 -27.55 49.36 4.33
C LYS A 45 -27.44 50.63 5.20
N TYR A 46 -27.59 50.52 6.50
CA TYR A 46 -27.61 51.64 7.46
C TYR A 46 -26.39 51.74 8.35
N ASN A 47 -25.34 50.97 8.05
CA ASN A 47 -24.04 50.98 8.72
C ASN A 47 -24.13 50.78 10.26
N CYS A 48 -25.05 49.92 10.71
CA CYS A 48 -25.26 49.62 12.13
C CYS A 48 -24.25 48.58 12.65
N LYS A 49 -23.75 48.75 13.88
CA LYS A 49 -22.91 47.73 14.53
C LYS A 49 -23.73 46.47 14.81
N LYS A 50 -23.29 45.34 14.30
CA LYS A 50 -23.87 44.03 14.62
C LYS A 50 -23.71 43.73 16.10
N VAL A 51 -24.77 43.72 16.85
CA VAL A 51 -24.77 43.26 18.24
C VAL A 51 -24.85 41.74 18.22
N LEU A 52 -23.73 41.07 18.32
CA LEU A 52 -23.69 39.63 18.61
C LEU A 52 -24.12 39.44 20.05
N SER A 53 -25.37 39.07 20.27
CA SER A 53 -25.82 38.64 21.59
C SER A 53 -25.02 37.38 21.99
N LYS A 54 -24.21 37.50 23.03
CA LYS A 54 -23.62 36.35 23.74
C LYS A 54 -24.74 35.63 24.47
N SER A 55 -25.57 34.88 23.76
CA SER A 55 -26.47 33.90 24.36
C SER A 55 -25.82 32.53 24.28
N ASN A 56 -25.79 31.83 25.38
CA ASN A 56 -25.31 30.46 25.53
C ASN A 56 -25.74 29.61 24.34
N ILE A 57 -24.80 28.99 23.67
CA ILE A 57 -25.02 28.13 22.51
C ILE A 57 -25.71 26.87 23.02
N ILE A 58 -27.04 26.85 22.95
CA ILE A 58 -27.82 25.64 23.10
C ILE A 58 -28.03 25.12 21.68
N HIS A 59 -27.44 23.97 21.38
CA HIS A 59 -27.62 23.27 20.11
C HIS A 59 -29.04 22.67 20.04
N ASN A 60 -30.04 23.49 19.77
CA ASN A 60 -31.39 23.03 19.48
C ASN A 60 -31.69 23.20 17.99
N LYS A 61 -31.92 22.09 17.31
CA LYS A 61 -32.45 22.06 15.95
C LYS A 61 -33.92 22.48 15.99
N GLN A 62 -34.21 23.76 15.81
CA GLN A 62 -35.58 24.28 15.82
C GLN A 62 -35.90 24.99 14.50
N SER A 63 -37.13 24.76 14.02
CA SER A 63 -37.71 25.57 12.94
C SER A 63 -38.37 26.80 13.54
N TYR A 64 -38.16 27.96 12.93
CA TYR A 64 -38.74 29.22 13.40
C TYR A 64 -39.90 29.63 12.51
N PHE A 65 -40.99 30.09 13.14
CA PHE A 65 -42.21 30.62 12.51
C PHE A 65 -43.04 29.61 11.71
N VAL A 66 -42.59 28.36 11.52
CA VAL A 66 -43.39 27.34 10.77
C VAL A 66 -44.61 26.94 11.55
N LYS A 67 -44.52 26.80 12.86
CA LYS A 67 -45.65 26.43 13.72
C LYS A 67 -46.73 27.51 13.71
N SER A 68 -46.35 28.78 13.90
CA SER A 68 -47.28 29.92 13.87
C SER A 68 -47.90 30.13 12.48
N LEU A 69 -47.16 29.89 11.42
CA LEU A 69 -47.73 29.93 10.07
C LEU A 69 -48.79 28.86 9.87
N LEU A 70 -48.59 27.66 10.37
CA LEU A 70 -49.55 26.56 10.25
C LEU A 70 -50.78 26.77 11.16
N GLU A 71 -50.55 27.05 12.42
CA GLU A 71 -51.60 27.10 13.46
C GLU A 71 -52.42 28.39 13.37
N ASP A 72 -51.78 29.55 13.24
CA ASP A 72 -52.44 30.86 13.35
C ASP A 72 -52.96 31.40 11.99
N LEU A 73 -52.44 30.94 10.86
CA LEU A 73 -52.80 31.43 9.54
C LEU A 73 -53.42 30.37 8.65
N ILE A 74 -52.77 29.25 8.43
CA ILE A 74 -53.21 28.25 7.43
C ILE A 74 -54.43 27.48 7.95
N PHE A 75 -54.42 27.07 9.22
CA PHE A 75 -55.55 26.31 9.77
C PHE A 75 -56.70 27.17 10.25
N THR A 76 -56.53 28.46 10.53
CA THR A 76 -57.61 29.37 10.92
C THR A 76 -58.38 29.87 9.71
N ASP A 77 -57.81 29.87 8.52
CA ASP A 77 -58.47 30.32 7.27
C ASP A 77 -59.38 29.25 6.62
N TYR A 78 -59.72 28.21 7.37
CA TYR A 78 -60.59 27.12 6.89
C TYR A 78 -61.99 27.57 6.43
N SER A 79 -62.46 28.76 6.87
CA SER A 79 -63.79 29.25 6.60
C SER A 79 -64.08 29.73 5.13
N LEU A 80 -63.07 29.82 4.28
CA LEU A 80 -63.19 30.38 2.93
C LEU A 80 -63.30 29.35 1.80
N SER A 81 -63.29 28.08 2.08
CA SER A 81 -63.44 27.01 1.08
C SER A 81 -64.84 26.42 1.04
N THR A 82 -65.88 27.27 1.11
CA THR A 82 -67.27 26.80 0.96
C THR A 82 -67.69 26.83 -0.50
N MET A 83 -67.26 25.89 -1.29
CA MET A 83 -67.98 25.46 -2.49
C MET A 83 -68.60 24.09 -2.28
N LYS A 84 -69.93 24.07 -2.16
CA LYS A 84 -70.73 22.87 -2.05
C LYS A 84 -70.59 21.99 -3.29
N SER A 85 -69.99 20.84 -3.11
CA SER A 85 -70.17 19.69 -4.00
C SER A 85 -70.15 18.42 -3.12
N TYR A 86 -71.23 17.67 -3.17
CA TYR A 86 -71.38 16.40 -2.41
C TYR A 86 -70.32 15.35 -2.81
N SER A 87 -69.81 15.39 -4.04
CA SER A 87 -68.72 14.54 -4.52
C SER A 87 -67.40 14.88 -3.86
N LYS A 88 -67.13 16.16 -3.52
CA LYS A 88 -65.89 16.57 -2.81
C LYS A 88 -65.85 16.11 -1.34
N LYS A 89 -67.02 15.97 -0.70
CA LYS A 89 -67.08 15.44 0.70
C LYS A 89 -66.68 13.97 0.76
N LEU A 90 -67.08 13.16 -0.23
CA LEU A 90 -66.70 11.74 -0.29
C LEU A 90 -65.24 11.56 -0.62
N SER A 91 -64.69 12.36 -1.57
CA SER A 91 -63.23 12.37 -1.85
C SER A 91 -62.39 12.85 -0.67
N PHE A 92 -62.87 13.83 0.08
CA PHE A 92 -62.20 14.32 1.29
C PHE A 92 -62.22 13.28 2.41
N LEU A 93 -63.32 12.54 2.61
CA LEU A 93 -63.39 11.39 3.53
C LEU A 93 -62.44 10.26 3.13
N MET A 94 -62.33 9.97 1.83
CA MET A 94 -61.40 8.97 1.29
C MET A 94 -59.93 9.39 1.53
N ILE A 95 -59.62 10.69 1.32
CA ILE A 95 -58.27 11.23 1.60
C ILE A 95 -57.94 11.12 3.10
N ILE A 96 -58.87 11.46 3.98
CA ILE A 96 -58.70 11.31 5.43
C ILE A 96 -58.49 9.84 5.81
N LEU A 97 -59.26 8.91 5.22
CA LEU A 97 -59.05 7.47 5.44
C LEU A 97 -57.71 6.98 4.95
N ILE A 98 -57.24 7.44 3.77
CA ILE A 98 -55.90 7.08 3.26
C ILE A 98 -54.81 7.65 4.16
N ILE A 99 -54.94 8.92 4.60
CA ILE A 99 -53.97 9.53 5.52
C ILE A 99 -54.00 8.83 6.87
N SER A 100 -55.18 8.51 7.43
CA SER A 100 -55.29 7.80 8.71
C SER A 100 -54.75 6.36 8.62
N PHE A 101 -55.01 5.68 7.51
CA PHE A 101 -54.43 4.35 7.24
C PHE A 101 -52.91 4.44 7.04
N GLY A 102 -52.43 5.42 6.30
CA GLY A 102 -51.03 5.69 6.11
C GLY A 102 -50.32 6.00 7.44
N THR A 103 -50.91 6.86 8.28
CA THR A 103 -50.36 7.16 9.61
C THR A 103 -50.43 5.94 10.54
N TYR A 104 -51.49 5.12 10.47
CA TYR A 104 -51.58 3.86 11.22
C TYR A 104 -50.49 2.86 10.81
N VAL A 105 -50.29 2.66 9.49
CA VAL A 105 -49.22 1.75 8.99
C VAL A 105 -47.84 2.26 9.38
N ILE A 106 -47.60 3.56 9.22
CA ILE A 106 -46.31 4.19 9.62
C ILE A 106 -46.11 4.05 11.12
N SER A 107 -47.14 4.37 11.94
CA SER A 107 -47.07 4.26 13.40
C SER A 107 -46.87 2.80 13.84
N SER A 108 -47.58 1.86 13.22
CA SER A 108 -47.44 0.43 13.48
C SER A 108 -46.02 -0.07 13.14
N TYR A 109 -45.49 0.37 12.03
CA TYR A 109 -44.09 0.06 11.66
C TYR A 109 -43.09 0.63 12.66
N PHE A 110 -43.26 1.91 13.06
CA PHE A 110 -42.39 2.54 14.07
C PHE A 110 -42.52 1.88 15.42
N ILE A 111 -43.73 1.53 15.87
CA ILE A 111 -43.95 0.82 17.13
C ILE A 111 -43.30 -0.57 17.12
N SER A 112 -43.49 -1.32 16.01
CA SER A 112 -42.88 -2.63 15.86
C SER A 112 -41.33 -2.57 15.86
N LYS A 113 -40.77 -1.59 15.16
CA LYS A 113 -39.33 -1.34 15.13
C LYS A 113 -38.82 -0.92 16.50
N ASN A 114 -39.53 0.00 17.17
CA ASN A 114 -39.16 0.48 18.49
C ASN A 114 -39.22 -0.64 19.56
N ASN A 115 -40.22 -1.53 19.49
CA ASN A 115 -40.32 -2.68 20.39
C ASN A 115 -39.12 -3.64 20.22
N LYS A 116 -38.70 -3.91 19.00
CA LYS A 116 -37.49 -4.73 18.73
C LYS A 116 -36.23 -4.08 19.29
N GLU A 117 -36.08 -2.78 19.09
CA GLU A 117 -34.92 -2.04 19.58
C GLU A 117 -34.96 -1.94 21.14
N PHE A 118 -36.15 -1.83 21.73
CA PHE A 118 -36.34 -1.89 23.19
C PHE A 118 -35.92 -3.25 23.74
N GLU A 119 -36.35 -4.34 23.13
CA GLU A 119 -35.94 -5.70 23.51
C GLU A 119 -34.42 -5.89 23.44
N LYS A 120 -33.78 -5.42 22.35
CA LYS A 120 -32.31 -5.42 22.22
C LYS A 120 -31.66 -4.62 23.36
N SER A 121 -32.13 -3.42 23.65
CA SER A 121 -31.56 -2.59 24.71
C SER A 121 -31.69 -3.23 26.10
N GLN A 122 -32.81 -3.89 26.36
CA GLN A 122 -33.04 -4.64 27.61
C GLN A 122 -32.09 -5.84 27.72
N ASN A 123 -31.90 -6.58 26.62
CA ASN A 123 -31.00 -7.71 26.59
C ASN A 123 -29.54 -7.27 26.77
N THR A 124 -29.12 -6.17 26.14
CA THR A 124 -27.80 -5.57 26.35
C THR A 124 -27.59 -5.20 27.83
N LEU A 125 -28.55 -4.50 28.46
CA LEU A 125 -28.42 -4.15 29.86
C LEU A 125 -28.39 -5.36 30.81
N ARG A 126 -29.16 -6.41 30.50
CA ARG A 126 -29.13 -7.65 31.25
C ARG A 126 -27.76 -8.34 31.13
N SER A 127 -27.20 -8.41 29.94
CA SER A 127 -25.85 -8.96 29.70
C SER A 127 -24.78 -8.13 30.43
N LEU A 128 -24.87 -6.80 30.38
CA LEU A 128 -24.00 -5.90 31.15
C LEU A 128 -24.09 -6.14 32.65
N GLN A 129 -25.30 -6.29 33.18
CA GLN A 129 -25.53 -6.56 34.61
C GLN A 129 -24.93 -7.91 35.04
N LEU A 130 -25.06 -8.95 34.24
CA LEU A 130 -24.46 -10.25 34.50
C LEU A 130 -22.93 -10.16 34.49
N LEU A 131 -22.35 -9.56 33.45
CA LEU A 131 -20.89 -9.40 33.31
C LEU A 131 -20.30 -8.63 34.52
N LEU A 132 -20.95 -7.53 34.92
CA LEU A 132 -20.45 -6.67 36.01
C LEU A 132 -20.65 -7.27 37.39
N LYS A 133 -21.59 -8.22 37.58
CA LYS A 133 -21.88 -8.85 38.86
C LYS A 133 -20.87 -9.96 39.19
N ASP A 134 -20.42 -10.69 38.18
CA ASP A 134 -19.68 -11.94 38.38
C ASP A 134 -18.16 -11.76 38.48
N GLN A 135 -17.60 -10.56 38.18
CA GLN A 135 -16.17 -10.34 38.16
C GLN A 135 -15.70 -9.12 38.95
N ASP A 136 -14.76 -9.34 39.88
CA ASP A 136 -14.00 -8.25 40.51
C ASP A 136 -12.82 -7.84 39.64
N TYR A 137 -13.01 -6.85 38.77
CA TYR A 137 -12.04 -6.35 37.82
C TYR A 137 -10.68 -6.01 38.44
N GLN A 138 -10.64 -5.56 39.71
CA GLN A 138 -9.39 -5.14 40.34
C GLN A 138 -8.41 -6.30 40.54
N ASN A 139 -8.95 -7.48 40.81
CA ASN A 139 -8.16 -8.69 41.08
C ASN A 139 -7.80 -9.49 39.82
N LEU A 140 -8.23 -9.08 38.63
CA LEU A 140 -7.93 -9.75 37.38
C LEU A 140 -6.49 -9.46 36.93
N ASN A 141 -5.83 -10.48 36.34
CA ASN A 141 -4.58 -10.26 35.62
C ASN A 141 -4.83 -9.54 34.29
N ILE A 142 -3.76 -9.07 33.63
CA ILE A 142 -3.87 -8.25 32.39
C ILE A 142 -4.64 -8.98 31.28
N LYS A 143 -4.43 -10.28 31.10
CA LYS A 143 -5.16 -11.09 30.11
C LYS A 143 -6.65 -11.12 30.43
N GLN A 144 -7.00 -11.46 31.65
CA GLN A 144 -8.41 -11.50 32.09
C GLN A 144 -9.07 -10.13 31.98
N LYS A 145 -8.34 -9.04 32.27
CA LYS A 145 -8.83 -7.67 32.05
C LYS A 145 -9.09 -7.38 30.58
N ALA A 146 -8.24 -7.85 29.68
CA ALA A 146 -8.42 -7.69 28.24
C ALA A 146 -9.63 -8.51 27.74
N ASP A 147 -9.76 -9.78 28.15
CA ASP A 147 -10.90 -10.64 27.81
C ASP A 147 -12.21 -10.00 28.30
N PHE A 148 -12.23 -9.48 29.52
CA PHE A 148 -13.36 -8.74 30.06
C PHE A 148 -13.72 -7.50 29.24
N LEU A 149 -12.72 -6.72 28.79
CA LEU A 149 -12.95 -5.55 27.95
C LEU A 149 -13.51 -5.91 26.58
N ILE A 150 -13.02 -6.99 25.96
CA ILE A 150 -13.53 -7.47 24.67
C ILE A 150 -14.99 -7.89 24.83
N GLU A 151 -15.32 -8.62 25.89
CA GLU A 151 -16.71 -9.02 26.18
C GLU A 151 -17.61 -7.81 26.44
N LEU A 152 -17.14 -6.85 27.26
CA LEU A 152 -17.85 -5.61 27.54
C LEU A 152 -18.10 -4.79 26.26
N ARG A 153 -17.11 -4.67 25.39
CA ARG A 153 -17.24 -4.01 24.08
C ARG A 153 -18.26 -4.72 23.20
N ASN A 154 -18.18 -6.05 23.10
CA ASN A 154 -19.12 -6.83 22.31
C ASN A 154 -20.56 -6.64 22.79
N ILE A 155 -20.78 -6.63 24.11
CA ILE A 155 -22.10 -6.36 24.67
C ILE A 155 -22.54 -4.92 24.36
N LEU A 156 -21.66 -3.93 24.52
CA LEU A 156 -21.98 -2.53 24.21
C LEU A 156 -22.33 -2.34 22.73
N ASN A 157 -21.69 -3.04 21.81
CA ASN A 157 -21.97 -2.99 20.38
C ASN A 157 -23.33 -3.62 20.01
N THR A 158 -23.93 -4.42 20.86
CA THR A 158 -25.32 -4.91 20.65
C THR A 158 -26.39 -3.86 20.98
N TYR A 159 -26.02 -2.74 21.63
CA TYR A 159 -26.96 -1.67 21.93
C TYR A 159 -27.45 -0.98 20.66
N PRO A 160 -28.76 -0.72 20.51
CA PRO A 160 -29.33 -0.17 19.30
C PRO A 160 -28.72 1.16 18.87
N GLU A 161 -28.23 1.26 17.62
CA GLU A 161 -27.64 2.50 17.07
C GLU A 161 -28.61 3.69 17.12
N LEU A 162 -29.90 3.46 16.82
CA LEU A 162 -30.94 4.48 16.89
C LEU A 162 -31.11 5.13 18.27
N TRP A 163 -30.57 4.49 19.31
CA TRP A 163 -30.67 4.93 20.69
C TRP A 163 -29.34 5.47 21.24
N GLN A 164 -28.27 5.41 20.45
CA GLN A 164 -26.95 5.94 20.83
C GLN A 164 -26.84 7.46 20.67
N ASP A 165 -27.58 8.04 19.70
CA ASP A 165 -27.59 9.48 19.43
C ASP A 165 -28.78 10.18 20.08
N ASN A 166 -28.67 11.52 20.26
CA ASN A 166 -29.72 12.38 20.81
C ASN A 166 -30.99 12.35 19.94
N ASN A 167 -31.83 11.37 20.15
CA ASN A 167 -33.07 11.17 19.42
C ASN A 167 -34.28 11.70 20.22
N ILE A 168 -35.38 11.96 19.49
CA ILE A 168 -36.71 12.35 20.06
C ILE A 168 -37.11 11.47 21.23
N PHE A 169 -36.73 10.19 21.24
CA PHE A 169 -37.01 9.24 22.34
C PHE A 169 -36.29 9.59 23.65
N GLN A 170 -35.13 10.29 23.62
CA GLN A 170 -34.47 10.81 24.82
C GLN A 170 -35.23 12.00 25.41
N TYR A 171 -35.73 12.89 24.57
CA TYR A 171 -36.54 14.04 25.02
C TYR A 171 -37.86 13.63 25.66
N LEU A 172 -38.40 12.47 25.27
CA LEU A 172 -39.62 11.94 25.80
C LEU A 172 -39.41 11.07 27.06
N ASN A 173 -38.20 10.99 27.61
CA ASN A 173 -37.81 10.11 28.72
C ASN A 173 -38.19 8.63 28.51
N LEU A 174 -38.37 8.20 27.28
CA LEU A 174 -38.74 6.82 26.95
C LEU A 174 -37.56 5.85 26.94
N ASN A 175 -36.33 6.38 27.06
CA ASN A 175 -35.12 5.57 27.02
C ASN A 175 -34.39 5.55 28.39
N LEU A 176 -34.95 4.86 29.36
CA LEU A 176 -34.33 4.64 30.69
C LEU A 176 -33.02 3.81 30.59
N SER A 177 -32.89 2.99 29.52
CA SER A 177 -31.72 2.14 29.31
C SER A 177 -30.48 2.93 28.87
N TYR A 178 -30.66 4.11 28.27
CA TYR A 178 -29.58 4.95 27.77
C TYR A 178 -28.60 5.40 28.86
N LYS A 179 -29.11 5.72 30.03
CA LYS A 179 -28.25 6.14 31.16
C LYS A 179 -27.29 5.02 31.55
N GLY A 180 -27.81 3.79 31.71
CA GLY A 180 -26.98 2.63 32.03
C GLY A 180 -25.96 2.31 30.92
N PHE A 181 -26.40 2.39 29.67
CA PHE A 181 -25.49 2.22 28.52
C PHE A 181 -24.37 3.28 28.51
N LYS A 182 -24.70 4.54 28.74
CA LYS A 182 -23.72 5.64 28.77
C LYS A 182 -22.72 5.45 29.93
N GLU A 183 -23.17 5.06 31.09
CA GLU A 183 -22.29 4.77 32.23
C GLU A 183 -21.38 3.56 31.95
N ALA A 184 -21.92 2.49 31.37
CA ALA A 184 -21.15 1.31 30.98
C ALA A 184 -20.12 1.64 29.90
N LYS A 185 -20.47 2.50 28.92
CA LYS A 185 -19.56 2.98 27.90
C LYS A 185 -18.44 3.85 28.48
N GLN A 186 -18.74 4.69 29.44
CA GLN A 186 -17.73 5.47 30.17
C GLN A 186 -16.80 4.56 30.99
N LEU A 187 -17.35 3.54 31.66
CA LEU A 187 -16.57 2.53 32.37
C LEU A 187 -15.64 1.79 31.39
N TYR A 188 -16.16 1.33 30.25
CA TYR A 188 -15.37 0.69 29.20
C TYR A 188 -14.18 1.55 28.79
N TYR A 189 -14.39 2.83 28.45
CA TYR A 189 -13.28 3.72 28.06
C TYR A 189 -12.23 3.86 29.17
N LYS A 190 -12.65 3.97 30.42
CA LYS A 190 -11.73 4.06 31.56
C LYS A 190 -10.91 2.78 31.74
N LEU A 191 -11.56 1.62 31.63
CA LEU A 191 -10.88 0.33 31.79
C LEU A 191 -9.98 0.01 30.60
N ASN A 192 -10.43 0.33 29.38
CA ASN A 192 -9.61 0.20 28.16
C ASN A 192 -8.34 1.06 28.26
N GLU A 193 -8.49 2.30 28.71
CA GLU A 193 -7.35 3.18 28.94
C GLU A 193 -6.37 2.60 29.97
N ASP A 194 -6.87 2.03 31.09
CA ASP A 194 -6.04 1.41 32.12
C ASP A 194 -5.27 0.18 31.60
N VAL A 195 -5.92 -0.70 30.84
CA VAL A 195 -5.25 -1.88 30.24
C VAL A 195 -4.22 -1.46 29.21
N LEU A 196 -4.56 -0.54 28.30
CA LEU A 196 -3.65 -0.07 27.27
C LEU A 196 -2.42 0.63 27.87
N LYS A 197 -2.63 1.48 28.88
CA LYS A 197 -1.53 2.14 29.59
C LYS A 197 -0.58 1.12 30.23
N ASN A 198 -1.12 0.21 31.02
CA ASN A 198 -0.31 -0.76 31.74
C ASN A 198 0.46 -1.71 30.80
N THR A 199 -0.12 -2.08 29.64
CA THR A 199 0.56 -2.92 28.65
C THR A 199 1.62 -2.13 27.87
N LEU A 200 1.26 -0.96 27.35
CA LEU A 200 2.17 -0.12 26.56
C LEU A 200 3.36 0.38 27.37
N LEU A 201 3.11 0.95 28.57
CA LEU A 201 4.19 1.47 29.40
C LEU A 201 5.18 0.38 29.78
N LYS A 202 4.67 -0.76 30.29
CA LYS A 202 5.55 -1.88 30.67
C LYS A 202 6.37 -2.43 29.50
N GLU A 203 5.76 -2.48 28.31
CA GLU A 203 6.48 -2.98 27.15
C GLU A 203 7.51 -1.98 26.66
N MET A 204 7.19 -0.69 26.66
CA MET A 204 8.14 0.36 26.30
C MET A 204 9.30 0.41 27.30
N GLU A 205 9.03 0.35 28.60
CA GLU A 205 10.06 0.29 29.65
C GLU A 205 10.94 -0.94 29.48
N TYR A 206 10.35 -2.12 29.27
CA TYR A 206 11.09 -3.35 29.01
C TYR A 206 11.97 -3.22 27.76
N THR A 207 11.43 -2.67 26.68
CA THR A 207 12.18 -2.44 25.43
C THR A 207 13.36 -1.48 25.65
N LEU A 208 13.15 -0.38 26.38
CA LEU A 208 14.23 0.57 26.71
C LEU A 208 15.35 -0.09 27.52
N LEU A 209 15.00 -1.03 28.43
CA LEU A 209 15.96 -1.74 29.26
C LEU A 209 16.70 -2.85 28.52
N THR A 210 16.03 -3.58 27.62
CA THR A 210 16.54 -4.85 27.08
C THR A 210 16.92 -4.81 25.61
N ASP A 211 16.25 -3.98 24.79
CA ASP A 211 16.50 -3.96 23.35
C ASP A 211 17.91 -3.46 23.02
N THR A 212 18.46 -4.03 21.96
CA THR A 212 19.75 -3.66 21.37
C THR A 212 19.60 -2.96 20.02
N ASN A 213 18.41 -3.03 19.41
CA ASN A 213 18.11 -2.34 18.16
C ASN A 213 17.99 -0.84 18.41
N LYS A 214 18.98 -0.10 17.95
CA LYS A 214 19.10 1.34 18.18
C LYS A 214 17.97 2.15 17.53
N GLU A 215 17.49 1.71 16.38
CA GLU A 215 16.36 2.35 15.70
C GLU A 215 15.07 2.20 16.53
N ASN A 216 14.79 0.97 16.99
CA ASN A 216 13.61 0.72 17.82
C ASN A 216 13.70 1.45 19.17
N LEU A 217 14.91 1.56 19.76
CA LEU A 217 15.13 2.31 20.99
C LEU A 217 14.78 3.81 20.85
N ILE A 218 15.17 4.44 19.74
CA ILE A 218 14.82 5.85 19.47
C ILE A 218 13.30 6.02 19.37
N LYS A 219 12.66 5.17 18.56
CA LYS A 219 11.20 5.17 18.37
C LYS A 219 10.48 4.95 19.69
N THR A 220 10.94 3.97 20.48
CA THR A 220 10.34 3.64 21.78
C THR A 220 10.52 4.76 22.80
N LEU A 221 11.71 5.37 22.90
CA LEU A 221 11.93 6.47 23.83
C LEU A 221 11.08 7.70 23.48
N TYR A 222 10.97 8.03 22.19
CA TYR A 222 10.06 9.09 21.72
C TYR A 222 8.62 8.77 22.09
N MET A 223 8.12 7.58 21.74
CA MET A 223 6.74 7.19 22.05
C MET A 223 6.47 7.17 23.55
N TYR A 224 7.37 6.57 24.34
CA TYR A 224 7.22 6.50 25.79
C TYR A 224 7.07 7.90 26.39
N ARG A 225 7.98 8.83 26.10
CA ARG A 225 7.91 10.20 26.62
C ARG A 225 6.70 10.97 26.09
N SER A 226 6.33 10.76 24.81
CA SER A 226 5.18 11.44 24.21
C SER A 226 3.84 11.04 24.86
N LEU A 227 3.76 9.87 25.49
CA LEU A 227 2.57 9.48 26.25
C LEU A 227 2.33 10.39 27.47
N PHE A 228 3.38 10.98 28.04
CA PHE A 228 3.29 11.89 29.20
C PHE A 228 3.15 13.36 28.80
N GLU A 229 3.45 13.70 27.55
CA GLU A 229 3.38 15.09 27.06
C GLU A 229 2.54 15.21 25.78
N GLN A 230 1.27 15.58 25.96
CA GLN A 230 0.24 15.65 24.89
C GLN A 230 0.67 16.41 23.64
N LYS A 231 1.55 17.40 23.78
CA LYS A 231 2.07 18.21 22.66
C LYS A 231 2.79 17.35 21.60
N TYR A 232 3.44 16.27 22.02
CA TYR A 232 4.25 15.41 21.17
C TYR A 232 3.57 14.07 20.84
N PHE A 233 2.39 13.82 21.45
CA PHE A 233 1.66 12.58 21.23
C PHE A 233 0.93 12.56 19.89
N ASN A 234 1.18 11.53 19.09
CA ASN A 234 0.44 11.24 17.85
C ASN A 234 -0.06 9.79 17.89
N LYS A 235 -1.39 9.62 17.83
CA LYS A 235 -2.04 8.30 17.90
C LYS A 235 -1.67 7.40 16.72
N GLU A 236 -1.56 7.96 15.51
CA GLU A 236 -1.24 7.16 14.32
C GLU A 236 0.22 6.66 14.38
N ILE A 237 1.15 7.47 14.87
CA ILE A 237 2.53 7.03 15.12
C ILE A 237 2.58 5.95 16.21
N LEU A 238 1.74 6.07 17.25
CA LEU A 238 1.62 5.01 18.27
C LEU A 238 1.18 3.68 17.65
N LYS A 239 0.21 3.68 16.75
CA LYS A 239 -0.22 2.46 16.05
C LYS A 239 0.92 1.86 15.21
N ILE A 240 1.73 2.69 14.57
CA ILE A 240 2.89 2.22 13.82
C ILE A 240 3.90 1.56 14.75
N TRP A 241 4.21 2.19 15.90
CA TRP A 241 5.08 1.60 16.91
C TRP A 241 4.53 0.25 17.42
N ILE A 242 3.23 0.16 17.70
CA ILE A 242 2.55 -1.09 18.08
C ILE A 242 2.72 -2.16 17.00
N ASN A 243 2.53 -1.80 15.74
CA ASN A 243 2.67 -2.73 14.62
C ASN A 243 4.10 -3.27 14.50
N GLU A 244 5.10 -2.43 14.65
CA GLU A 244 6.53 -2.80 14.58
C GLU A 244 6.94 -3.68 15.78
N ASN A 245 6.36 -3.45 16.98
CA ASN A 245 6.67 -4.16 18.22
C ASN A 245 5.63 -5.24 18.59
N TRP A 246 4.79 -5.65 17.64
CA TRP A 246 3.70 -6.59 17.93
C TRP A 246 4.18 -7.94 18.48
N ASN A 247 5.32 -8.43 18.04
CA ASN A 247 5.89 -9.71 18.50
C ASN A 247 6.10 -9.73 20.03
N THR A 248 6.46 -8.60 20.62
CA THR A 248 6.65 -8.46 22.07
C THR A 248 5.34 -8.19 22.81
N LEU A 249 4.43 -7.42 22.20
CA LEU A 249 3.10 -7.13 22.75
C LEU A 249 2.19 -8.36 22.74
N SER A 250 2.34 -9.28 21.80
CA SER A 250 1.53 -10.50 21.67
C SER A 250 1.55 -11.40 22.90
N LYS A 251 2.58 -11.27 23.77
CA LYS A 251 2.65 -12.00 25.06
C LYS A 251 1.47 -11.73 26.00
N TYR A 252 0.78 -10.60 25.83
CA TYR A 252 -0.39 -10.26 26.64
C TYR A 252 -1.65 -11.00 26.19
N SER A 253 -1.58 -11.81 25.11
CA SER A 253 -2.66 -12.65 24.60
C SER A 253 -3.92 -11.88 24.16
N ILE A 254 -3.75 -10.62 23.78
CA ILE A 254 -4.79 -9.80 23.14
C ILE A 254 -4.59 -9.94 21.64
N SER A 255 -5.65 -9.99 20.83
CA SER A 255 -5.48 -9.95 19.38
C SER A 255 -4.97 -8.57 18.93
N LYS A 256 -4.22 -8.51 17.84
CA LYS A 256 -3.67 -7.26 17.31
C LYS A 256 -4.78 -6.27 16.95
N ASP A 257 -5.83 -6.77 16.34
CA ASP A 257 -6.96 -5.96 15.87
C ASP A 257 -7.73 -5.37 17.07
N ASP A 258 -8.01 -6.17 18.10
CA ASP A 258 -8.65 -5.69 19.33
C ASP A 258 -7.82 -4.64 20.06
N PHE A 259 -6.49 -4.81 20.06
CA PHE A 259 -5.57 -3.86 20.69
C PHE A 259 -5.55 -2.51 19.93
N LEU A 260 -5.47 -2.55 18.59
CA LEU A 260 -5.51 -1.36 17.75
C LEU A 260 -6.86 -0.66 17.81
N GLU A 261 -7.96 -1.41 17.83
CA GLU A 261 -9.30 -0.86 18.01
C GLU A 261 -9.43 -0.17 19.38
N GLY A 262 -8.89 -0.79 20.43
CA GLY A 262 -8.81 -0.16 21.76
C GLY A 262 -8.05 1.18 21.73
N VAL A 263 -6.96 1.26 20.97
CA VAL A 263 -6.21 2.52 20.77
C VAL A 263 -7.03 3.54 19.98
N ASP A 264 -7.80 3.11 18.97
CA ASP A 264 -8.65 4.01 18.17
C ASP A 264 -9.76 4.64 18.99
N GLU A 265 -10.33 3.89 19.93
CA GLU A 265 -11.38 4.35 20.83
C GLU A 265 -10.89 5.33 21.92
N LEU A 266 -9.57 5.47 22.12
CA LEU A 266 -9.02 6.47 23.04
C LEU A 266 -9.32 7.87 22.54
N LYS A 267 -10.15 8.62 23.27
CA LYS A 267 -10.44 10.03 22.95
C LYS A 267 -9.27 10.94 23.32
N GLN A 268 -8.60 10.66 24.42
CA GLN A 268 -7.45 11.40 24.91
C GLN A 268 -6.62 10.47 25.81
N PHE A 269 -5.31 10.40 25.58
CA PHE A 269 -4.39 9.69 26.46
C PHE A 269 -4.10 10.61 27.67
N ASN A 270 -4.60 10.26 28.84
CA ASN A 270 -4.35 11.03 30.07
C ASN A 270 -3.56 10.20 31.07
N LEU A 271 -2.26 10.48 31.18
CA LEU A 271 -1.33 9.75 32.07
C LEU A 271 -1.09 10.45 33.42
N LYS A 272 -1.94 11.39 33.84
CA LYS A 272 -1.76 12.14 35.10
C LYS A 272 -1.58 11.27 36.35
N SER A 273 -2.02 10.03 36.32
CA SER A 273 -1.89 9.07 37.41
C SER A 273 -0.63 8.19 37.34
N PHE A 274 0.17 8.34 36.28
CA PHE A 274 1.40 7.58 36.08
C PHE A 274 2.60 8.52 36.09
N THR A 275 3.73 8.02 36.56
CA THR A 275 5.03 8.72 36.51
C THR A 275 5.94 8.02 35.51
N GLU A 276 6.78 8.79 34.84
CA GLU A 276 7.83 8.24 33.99
C GLU A 276 8.79 7.38 34.84
N ASP A 277 9.19 6.22 34.33
CA ASP A 277 10.27 5.44 34.94
C ASP A 277 11.63 6.01 34.54
N GLU A 278 12.23 6.78 35.44
CA GLU A 278 13.52 7.43 35.22
C GLU A 278 14.66 6.45 34.88
N ASN A 279 14.62 5.23 35.44
CA ASN A 279 15.64 4.23 35.19
C ASN A 279 15.61 3.72 33.74
N SER A 280 14.40 3.44 33.21
CA SER A 280 14.21 3.05 31.82
C SER A 280 14.62 4.16 30.85
N ILE A 281 14.22 5.42 31.14
CA ILE A 281 14.62 6.58 30.35
C ILE A 281 16.13 6.75 30.35
N HIS A 282 16.78 6.74 31.53
CA HIS A 282 18.23 6.92 31.63
C HIS A 282 18.98 5.81 30.89
N THR A 283 18.54 4.57 31.03
CA THR A 283 19.15 3.42 30.34
C THR A 283 18.97 3.55 28.82
N GLY A 284 17.78 3.91 28.34
CA GLY A 284 17.50 4.19 26.94
C GLY A 284 18.43 5.30 26.39
N LYS A 285 18.49 6.45 27.06
CA LYS A 285 19.37 7.58 26.67
C LYS A 285 20.83 7.14 26.56
N ARG A 286 21.36 6.46 27.56
CA ARG A 286 22.76 5.96 27.57
C ARG A 286 23.05 5.03 26.39
N LYS A 287 22.12 4.13 26.04
CA LYS A 287 22.28 3.26 24.86
C LYS A 287 22.31 4.06 23.55
N LEU A 288 21.61 5.19 23.48
CA LEU A 288 21.55 6.06 22.31
C LEU A 288 22.80 6.95 22.14
N GLU A 289 23.62 7.12 23.16
CA GLU A 289 24.90 7.88 23.08
C GLU A 289 25.87 7.29 22.04
N SER A 290 25.79 5.97 21.80
CA SER A 290 26.62 5.29 20.80
C SER A 290 26.23 5.54 19.34
N ILE A 291 25.11 6.24 19.10
CA ILE A 291 24.62 6.58 17.76
C ILE A 291 24.96 8.04 17.47
N SER A 292 25.44 8.32 16.25
CA SER A 292 25.67 9.70 15.85
C SER A 292 24.37 10.50 15.90
N ARG A 293 24.46 11.77 16.25
CA ARG A 293 23.29 12.65 16.31
C ARG A 293 22.53 12.71 14.98
N THR A 294 23.27 12.77 13.87
CA THR A 294 22.69 12.74 12.51
C THR A 294 21.80 11.51 12.30
N GLN A 295 22.27 10.33 12.70
CA GLN A 295 21.47 9.09 12.58
C GLN A 295 20.25 9.11 13.47
N ARG A 296 20.37 9.62 14.72
CA ARG A 296 19.20 9.73 15.61
C ARG A 296 18.13 10.64 15.03
N ILE A 297 18.53 11.82 14.54
CA ILE A 297 17.61 12.79 13.93
C ILE A 297 16.99 12.22 12.66
N TYR A 298 17.75 11.51 11.82
CA TYR A 298 17.23 10.89 10.62
C TYR A 298 16.19 9.79 10.92
N ILE A 299 16.44 8.96 11.91
CA ILE A 299 15.47 7.94 12.37
C ILE A 299 14.20 8.61 12.91
N LEU A 300 14.33 9.65 13.73
CA LEU A 300 13.19 10.42 14.24
C LEU A 300 12.40 11.05 13.10
N LEU A 301 13.06 11.68 12.14
CA LEU A 301 12.43 12.29 10.98
C LEU A 301 11.58 11.27 10.20
N ASN A 302 12.14 10.11 9.91
CA ASN A 302 11.44 9.04 9.21
C ASN A 302 10.27 8.49 10.04
N PHE A 303 10.44 8.35 11.35
CA PHE A 303 9.39 7.87 12.24
C PHE A 303 8.25 8.88 12.39
N LEU A 304 8.56 10.17 12.53
CA LEU A 304 7.56 11.24 12.61
C LEU A 304 6.74 11.42 11.32
N ASN A 305 7.28 11.02 10.18
CA ASN A 305 6.57 11.04 8.89
C ASN A 305 5.96 9.69 8.51
N SER A 306 6.04 8.67 9.38
CA SER A 306 5.58 7.31 9.05
C SER A 306 4.06 7.17 9.01
N ASP A 307 3.31 8.11 9.61
CA ASP A 307 1.85 8.22 9.55
C ASP A 307 1.33 8.74 8.20
N LYS A 308 2.21 9.35 7.40
CA LYS A 308 1.87 9.83 6.06
C LYS A 308 1.83 8.66 5.08
N PRO A 309 0.85 8.60 4.16
CA PRO A 309 0.81 7.57 3.15
C PRO A 309 2.07 7.62 2.28
N LYS A 310 2.76 6.48 2.17
CA LYS A 310 3.91 6.37 1.26
C LYS A 310 3.40 6.29 -0.16
N GLU A 311 3.53 7.40 -0.89
CA GLU A 311 3.21 7.43 -2.30
C GLU A 311 4.18 6.55 -3.07
N LYS A 312 3.64 5.76 -4.01
CA LYS A 312 4.41 4.88 -4.88
C LYS A 312 4.48 5.44 -6.30
N TYR A 313 5.64 5.36 -6.90
CA TYR A 313 5.80 5.53 -8.34
C TYR A 313 5.65 4.16 -9.01
N LEU A 314 4.64 4.02 -9.86
CA LEU A 314 4.27 2.75 -10.49
C LEU A 314 5.07 2.53 -11.79
N ILE A 315 6.27 2.00 -11.67
CA ILE A 315 7.20 1.76 -12.79
C ILE A 315 6.56 0.86 -13.84
N LYS A 316 5.81 -0.15 -13.43
CA LYS A 316 5.18 -1.13 -14.32
C LYS A 316 4.17 -0.51 -15.28
N GLU A 317 3.50 0.57 -14.89
CA GLU A 317 2.57 1.29 -15.76
C GLU A 317 3.30 1.96 -16.92
N ASP A 318 4.47 2.55 -16.67
CA ASP A 318 5.29 3.19 -17.69
C ASP A 318 5.97 2.18 -18.64
N LEU A 319 6.18 0.94 -18.17
CA LEU A 319 6.75 -0.13 -19.00
C LEU A 319 5.73 -0.79 -19.94
N GLY A 320 4.44 -0.63 -19.67
CA GLY A 320 3.35 -1.20 -20.46
C GLY A 320 3.18 -2.72 -20.32
N PHE A 321 2.22 -3.27 -21.05
CA PHE A 321 1.82 -4.69 -20.92
C PHE A 321 2.94 -5.69 -21.27
N ALA A 322 3.85 -5.33 -22.18
CA ALA A 322 4.96 -6.18 -22.57
C ALA A 322 5.94 -6.47 -21.43
N ALA A 323 5.94 -5.67 -20.35
CA ALA A 323 6.77 -5.89 -19.19
C ALA A 323 6.48 -7.26 -18.52
N ASN A 324 5.23 -7.72 -18.51
CA ASN A 324 4.86 -9.02 -17.94
C ASN A 324 5.45 -10.22 -18.69
N SER A 325 5.82 -10.02 -19.98
CA SER A 325 6.43 -11.04 -20.81
C SER A 325 7.95 -11.02 -20.75
N VAL A 326 8.55 -10.03 -20.08
CA VAL A 326 10.00 -9.84 -20.00
C VAL A 326 10.51 -10.02 -18.58
N PHE A 327 9.77 -9.56 -17.58
CA PHE A 327 10.18 -9.62 -16.19
C PHE A 327 9.33 -10.61 -15.40
N SER A 328 9.99 -11.48 -14.65
CA SER A 328 9.30 -12.41 -13.75
C SER A 328 8.60 -11.66 -12.60
N ASN A 329 7.60 -12.30 -11.99
CA ASN A 329 6.89 -11.74 -10.83
C ASN A 329 7.80 -11.52 -9.59
N ASN A 330 8.96 -12.15 -9.57
CA ASN A 330 9.95 -11.96 -8.51
C ASN A 330 10.76 -10.66 -8.67
N SER A 331 10.73 -10.04 -9.85
CA SER A 331 11.37 -8.76 -10.10
C SER A 331 10.61 -7.64 -9.40
N GLN A 332 11.31 -6.82 -8.61
CA GLN A 332 10.69 -5.70 -7.86
C GLN A 332 10.46 -4.47 -8.74
N ILE A 333 9.93 -4.68 -9.95
CA ILE A 333 9.67 -3.60 -10.93
C ILE A 333 8.28 -2.99 -10.84
N THR A 334 7.44 -3.44 -9.90
CA THR A 334 6.06 -2.96 -9.80
C THR A 334 6.02 -1.49 -9.44
N SER A 335 6.75 -1.11 -8.40
CA SER A 335 6.79 0.27 -7.92
C SER A 335 8.03 0.52 -7.07
N ILE A 336 8.39 1.79 -6.94
CA ILE A 336 9.37 2.30 -5.98
C ILE A 336 8.70 3.39 -5.14
N ASP A 337 9.15 3.63 -3.92
CA ASP A 337 8.63 4.75 -3.14
C ASP A 337 8.92 6.08 -3.86
N LYS A 338 7.90 6.92 -4.03
CA LYS A 338 8.00 8.18 -4.79
C LYS A 338 9.12 9.08 -4.26
N ILE A 339 9.40 9.01 -2.96
CA ILE A 339 10.49 9.76 -2.33
C ILE A 339 11.86 9.45 -2.97
N TYR A 340 12.03 8.27 -3.59
CA TYR A 340 13.24 7.88 -4.30
C TYR A 340 13.15 8.14 -5.82
N THR A 341 12.30 9.09 -6.25
CA THR A 341 12.30 9.65 -7.60
C THR A 341 12.82 11.09 -7.57
N LYS A 342 13.20 11.65 -8.72
CA LYS A 342 13.60 13.07 -8.78
C LYS A 342 12.51 14.01 -8.26
N VAL A 343 11.25 13.73 -8.58
CA VAL A 343 10.11 14.53 -8.11
C VAL A 343 9.98 14.44 -6.60
N GLY A 344 10.01 13.23 -6.05
CA GLY A 344 9.95 13.04 -4.59
C GLY A 344 11.18 13.61 -3.87
N MET A 345 12.35 13.62 -4.50
CA MET A 345 13.54 14.29 -3.97
C MET A 345 13.35 15.81 -3.91
N MET A 346 12.72 16.43 -4.91
CA MET A 346 12.40 17.87 -4.86
C MET A 346 11.48 18.19 -3.68
N ASP A 347 10.43 17.36 -3.48
CA ASP A 347 9.51 17.51 -2.35
C ASP A 347 10.26 17.38 -1.01
N PHE A 348 11.12 16.37 -0.89
CA PHE A 348 11.96 16.16 0.30
C PHE A 348 12.89 17.34 0.57
N LEU A 349 13.57 17.87 -0.45
CA LEU A 349 14.48 19.02 -0.29
C LEU A 349 13.74 20.31 0.12
N ASN A 350 12.52 20.52 -0.37
CA ASN A 350 11.69 21.66 0.00
C ASN A 350 11.40 21.69 1.51
N ASP A 351 11.07 20.53 2.07
CA ASP A 351 10.64 20.43 3.47
C ASP A 351 11.77 20.15 4.45
N LEU A 352 12.96 19.75 3.95
CA LEU A 352 14.05 19.20 4.76
C LEU A 352 14.46 20.12 5.92
N ASN A 353 14.63 21.42 5.68
CA ASN A 353 15.06 22.36 6.73
C ASN A 353 14.05 22.46 7.87
N GLN A 354 12.75 22.48 7.56
CA GLN A 354 11.68 22.53 8.54
C GLN A 354 11.56 21.22 9.31
N GLN A 355 11.66 20.11 8.61
CA GLN A 355 11.60 18.79 9.21
C GLN A 355 12.78 18.53 10.14
N VAL A 356 13.98 18.96 9.76
CA VAL A 356 15.19 18.88 10.60
C VAL A 356 15.04 19.73 11.85
N ASP A 357 14.53 20.97 11.75
CA ASP A 357 14.26 21.80 12.92
C ASP A 357 13.29 21.13 13.90
N THR A 358 12.22 20.55 13.36
CA THR A 358 11.25 19.81 14.17
C THR A 358 11.89 18.61 14.87
N ALA A 359 12.66 17.82 14.14
CA ALA A 359 13.33 16.62 14.69
C ALA A 359 14.41 16.99 15.73
N ILE A 360 15.15 18.09 15.53
CA ILE A 360 16.13 18.63 16.51
C ILE A 360 15.42 19.03 17.82
N ASN A 361 14.30 19.73 17.72
CA ASN A 361 13.53 20.16 18.90
C ASN A 361 12.99 18.95 19.66
N ILE A 362 12.50 17.94 18.94
CA ILE A 362 11.99 16.69 19.53
C ILE A 362 13.14 15.90 20.17
N GLU A 363 14.29 15.77 19.50
CA GLU A 363 15.46 15.10 20.07
C GLU A 363 15.93 15.79 21.36
N SER A 364 16.00 17.13 21.34
CA SER A 364 16.42 17.90 22.51
C SER A 364 15.49 17.71 23.70
N TRP A 365 14.17 17.71 23.45
CA TRP A 365 13.16 17.38 24.46
C TRP A 365 13.27 15.92 24.92
N MET A 366 13.37 14.98 23.98
CA MET A 366 13.40 13.53 24.27
C MET A 366 14.62 13.15 25.13
N LEU A 367 15.77 13.78 24.91
CA LEU A 367 17.03 13.48 25.59
C LEU A 367 17.35 14.45 26.75
N ASP A 368 16.51 15.48 26.99
CA ASP A 368 16.75 16.57 27.95
C ASP A 368 18.12 17.22 27.75
N ASN A 369 18.52 17.44 26.51
CA ASN A 369 19.84 17.94 26.18
C ASN A 369 19.78 18.97 25.03
N ASN A 370 20.34 20.16 25.28
CA ASN A 370 20.50 21.20 24.25
C ASN A 370 21.86 21.04 23.57
N PHE A 371 21.89 20.24 22.53
CA PHE A 371 23.09 20.00 21.74
C PHE A 371 23.55 21.26 21.00
N LYS A 372 24.84 21.56 21.02
CA LYS A 372 25.46 22.75 20.39
C LYS A 372 25.94 22.49 18.94
N GLU A 373 25.60 21.37 18.33
CA GLU A 373 26.06 21.02 16.99
C GLU A 373 25.44 21.92 15.92
N ASN A 374 26.23 22.23 14.87
CA ASN A 374 25.76 23.11 13.79
C ASN A 374 24.65 22.42 12.99
N LYS A 375 23.50 23.07 12.86
CA LYS A 375 22.35 22.59 12.07
C LYS A 375 22.75 22.22 10.64
N ASN A 376 23.59 23.01 9.98
CA ASN A 376 24.02 22.75 8.61
C ASN A 376 24.78 21.42 8.48
N THR A 377 25.62 21.08 9.46
CA THR A 377 26.33 19.81 9.51
C THR A 377 25.35 18.65 9.63
N LEU A 378 24.34 18.77 10.50
CA LEU A 378 23.29 17.77 10.67
C LEU A 378 22.45 17.61 9.40
N THR A 379 21.98 18.71 8.81
CA THR A 379 21.18 18.68 7.59
C THR A 379 21.95 18.06 6.43
N MET A 380 23.24 18.37 6.28
CA MET A 380 24.11 17.74 5.29
C MET A 380 24.27 16.23 5.55
N GLY A 381 24.45 15.84 6.80
CA GLY A 381 24.52 14.42 7.17
C GLY A 381 23.23 13.67 6.88
N ILE A 382 22.07 14.26 7.14
CA ILE A 382 20.75 13.71 6.84
C ILE A 382 20.57 13.59 5.33
N LEU A 383 20.95 14.59 4.55
CA LEU A 383 20.93 14.53 3.09
C LEU A 383 21.78 13.36 2.55
N LYS A 384 22.96 13.13 3.13
CA LYS A 384 23.81 11.98 2.74
C LYS A 384 23.15 10.62 3.05
N LEU A 385 22.50 10.48 4.20
CA LEU A 385 21.77 9.26 4.56
C LEU A 385 20.61 9.03 3.58
N TYR A 386 19.83 10.04 3.29
CA TYR A 386 18.75 9.97 2.30
C TYR A 386 19.27 9.59 0.90
N LEU A 387 20.38 10.20 0.43
CA LEU A 387 20.98 9.88 -0.86
C LEU A 387 21.51 8.45 -0.91
N SER A 388 21.99 7.92 0.21
CA SER A 388 22.39 6.50 0.32
C SER A 388 21.18 5.58 0.16
N GLU A 389 20.06 5.87 0.82
CA GLU A 389 18.81 5.10 0.66
C GLU A 389 18.25 5.23 -0.75
N TYR A 390 18.29 6.41 -1.33
CA TYR A 390 17.92 6.66 -2.73
C TYR A 390 18.71 5.77 -3.68
N GLN A 391 20.03 5.75 -3.55
CA GLN A 391 20.91 4.90 -4.34
C GLN A 391 20.57 3.42 -4.16
N ASN A 392 20.43 2.98 -2.92
CA ASN A 392 20.12 1.58 -2.59
C ASN A 392 18.77 1.14 -3.16
N ALA A 393 17.76 2.01 -3.17
CA ALA A 393 16.44 1.70 -3.72
C ALA A 393 16.53 1.34 -5.22
N TRP A 394 17.26 2.11 -6.02
CA TRP A 394 17.45 1.83 -7.44
C TRP A 394 18.40 0.64 -7.68
N GLN A 395 19.44 0.49 -6.88
CA GLN A 395 20.33 -0.67 -6.96
C GLN A 395 19.58 -1.98 -6.64
N ASN A 396 18.76 -2.00 -5.60
CA ASN A 396 17.94 -3.16 -5.23
C ASN A 396 16.94 -3.51 -6.33
N LEU A 397 16.33 -2.51 -6.97
CA LEU A 397 15.45 -2.71 -8.12
C LEU A 397 16.20 -3.42 -9.25
N LEU A 398 17.37 -2.91 -9.67
CA LEU A 398 18.19 -3.51 -10.71
C LEU A 398 18.69 -4.92 -10.31
N ALA A 399 19.08 -5.08 -9.05
CA ALA A 399 19.50 -6.37 -8.51
C ALA A 399 18.36 -7.40 -8.45
N SER A 400 17.11 -6.99 -8.46
CA SER A 400 15.95 -7.89 -8.45
C SER A 400 15.57 -8.43 -9.82
N LEU A 401 16.13 -7.90 -10.92
CA LEU A 401 15.72 -8.24 -12.28
C LEU A 401 15.94 -9.73 -12.59
N GLN A 402 14.89 -10.36 -13.07
CA GLN A 402 14.86 -11.75 -13.50
C GLN A 402 13.98 -11.90 -14.75
N PRO A 403 14.42 -12.64 -15.79
CA PRO A 403 13.59 -12.95 -16.93
C PRO A 403 12.45 -13.91 -16.55
N VAL A 404 11.41 -13.94 -17.37
CA VAL A 404 10.33 -14.94 -17.23
C VAL A 404 10.86 -16.30 -17.66
N ARG A 405 10.51 -17.34 -16.92
CA ARG A 405 10.79 -18.72 -17.31
C ARG A 405 9.57 -19.31 -18.01
N TYR A 406 9.69 -19.56 -19.29
CA TYR A 406 8.63 -20.15 -20.10
C TYR A 406 8.81 -21.66 -20.29
N ASN A 407 7.68 -22.38 -20.32
CA ASN A 407 7.68 -23.83 -20.56
C ASN A 407 7.39 -24.18 -22.02
N THR A 408 6.97 -23.22 -22.86
CA THR A 408 6.67 -23.43 -24.28
C THR A 408 7.61 -22.64 -25.16
N LYS A 409 7.92 -23.20 -26.33
CA LYS A 409 8.77 -22.57 -27.35
C LYS A 409 8.20 -21.24 -27.81
N GLU A 410 6.90 -21.20 -28.08
CA GLU A 410 6.19 -20.05 -28.63
C GLU A 410 6.25 -18.86 -27.66
N ALA A 411 6.05 -19.10 -26.37
CA ALA A 411 6.11 -18.07 -25.34
C ALA A 411 7.54 -17.53 -25.19
N MET A 412 8.55 -18.40 -25.20
CA MET A 412 9.96 -18.00 -25.13
C MET A 412 10.38 -17.19 -26.37
N LEU A 413 10.01 -17.65 -27.58
CA LEU A 413 10.31 -16.92 -28.82
C LEU A 413 9.63 -15.55 -28.85
N ASN A 414 8.43 -15.42 -28.27
CA ASN A 414 7.75 -14.14 -28.12
C ASN A 414 8.54 -13.20 -27.18
N GLU A 415 9.05 -13.69 -26.06
CA GLU A 415 9.92 -12.90 -25.15
C GLU A 415 11.18 -12.43 -25.86
N LEU A 416 11.88 -13.35 -26.56
CA LEU A 416 13.08 -13.00 -27.34
C LEU A 416 12.78 -11.96 -28.43
N ASN A 417 11.64 -12.09 -29.12
CA ASN A 417 11.18 -11.11 -30.11
C ASN A 417 10.86 -9.74 -29.47
N ILE A 418 10.28 -9.71 -28.27
CA ILE A 418 10.05 -8.45 -27.55
C ILE A 418 11.40 -7.81 -27.19
N LEU A 419 12.32 -8.58 -26.61
CA LEU A 419 13.64 -8.10 -26.17
C LEU A 419 14.57 -7.71 -27.32
N SER A 420 14.42 -8.28 -28.52
CA SER A 420 15.21 -7.94 -29.71
C SER A 420 14.84 -6.58 -30.30
N LYS A 421 13.72 -5.97 -29.92
CA LYS A 421 13.29 -4.66 -30.40
C LYS A 421 14.10 -3.54 -29.74
N LYS A 422 14.34 -2.47 -30.48
CA LYS A 422 15.06 -1.29 -29.98
C LYS A 422 14.35 -0.66 -28.77
N GLU A 423 13.03 -0.49 -28.86
CA GLU A 423 12.17 -0.01 -27.79
C GLU A 423 11.52 -1.23 -27.11
N ASN A 424 12.19 -1.84 -26.16
CA ASN A 424 11.69 -2.96 -25.36
C ASN A 424 11.52 -2.55 -23.89
N PRO A 425 10.78 -3.32 -23.09
CA PRO A 425 10.52 -2.97 -21.68
C PRO A 425 11.79 -2.81 -20.85
N LEU A 426 12.85 -3.56 -21.12
CA LEU A 426 14.11 -3.43 -20.40
C LEU A 426 14.81 -2.10 -20.74
N TYR A 427 14.80 -1.70 -22.01
CA TYR A 427 15.32 -0.40 -22.42
C TYR A 427 14.50 0.75 -21.81
N SER A 428 13.18 0.62 -21.77
CA SER A 428 12.30 1.60 -21.11
C SER A 428 12.59 1.69 -19.61
N LEU A 429 12.82 0.56 -18.93
CA LEU A 429 13.25 0.54 -17.53
C LEU A 429 14.59 1.28 -17.33
N LEU A 430 15.56 1.03 -18.21
CA LEU A 430 16.86 1.71 -18.14
C LEU A 430 16.72 3.23 -18.35
N LYS A 431 15.79 3.68 -19.20
CA LYS A 431 15.46 5.11 -19.34
C LYS A 431 14.91 5.68 -18.03
N ILE A 432 13.97 4.98 -17.37
CA ILE A 432 13.41 5.38 -16.09
C ILE A 432 14.50 5.46 -15.02
N VAL A 433 15.35 4.43 -14.92
CA VAL A 433 16.50 4.43 -14.00
C VAL A 433 17.41 5.61 -14.29
N SER A 434 17.82 5.79 -15.55
CA SER A 434 18.72 6.87 -15.95
C SER A 434 18.14 8.26 -15.66
N SER A 435 16.85 8.48 -15.94
CA SER A 435 16.19 9.76 -15.68
C SER A 435 16.14 10.10 -14.19
N ASN A 436 15.95 9.10 -13.32
CA ASN A 436 15.87 9.33 -11.89
C ASN A 436 17.24 9.31 -11.19
N THR A 437 18.22 8.57 -11.67
CA THR A 437 19.54 8.47 -11.01
C THR A 437 20.60 9.44 -11.51
N ASN A 438 20.36 10.13 -12.63
CA ASN A 438 21.20 11.25 -13.06
C ASN A 438 20.80 12.52 -12.30
N LEU A 439 21.41 12.73 -11.15
CA LEU A 439 21.12 13.86 -10.26
C LEU A 439 21.94 15.12 -10.57
N ASN A 440 22.81 15.11 -11.57
CA ASN A 440 23.51 16.31 -12.05
C ASN A 440 22.57 17.18 -12.91
N ASP A 441 21.44 17.54 -12.37
CA ASP A 441 20.36 18.30 -12.98
C ASP A 441 20.33 19.72 -12.40
N ALA A 442 20.31 20.74 -13.26
CA ALA A 442 20.41 22.13 -12.83
C ALA A 442 19.25 22.55 -11.92
N VAL A 443 18.02 22.08 -12.19
CA VAL A 443 16.83 22.42 -11.40
C VAL A 443 16.95 21.79 -10.01
N LEU A 444 17.30 20.50 -9.94
CA LEU A 444 17.46 19.77 -8.69
C LEU A 444 18.60 20.35 -7.83
N LEU A 445 19.74 20.69 -8.46
CA LEU A 445 20.87 21.31 -7.78
C LEU A 445 20.49 22.70 -7.23
N THR A 446 19.76 23.51 -8.01
CA THR A 446 19.29 24.82 -7.55
C THR A 446 18.40 24.66 -6.32
N GLN A 447 17.48 23.68 -6.33
CA GLN A 447 16.61 23.39 -5.19
C GLN A 447 17.43 22.96 -3.97
N ALA A 448 18.42 22.09 -4.15
CA ALA A 448 19.30 21.67 -3.06
C ALA A 448 20.16 22.81 -2.50
N TYR A 449 20.59 23.77 -3.32
CA TYR A 449 21.34 24.94 -2.86
C TYR A 449 20.50 25.88 -2.00
N ASN A 450 19.18 25.90 -2.16
CA ASN A 450 18.26 26.67 -1.31
C ASN A 450 18.27 26.20 0.16
N LEU A 451 18.83 25.04 0.45
CA LEU A 451 19.05 24.58 1.84
C LEU A 451 20.08 25.44 2.60
N GLY A 452 20.84 26.29 1.91
CA GLY A 452 21.89 27.11 2.53
C GLY A 452 23.12 26.31 2.98
N LEU A 453 23.29 25.07 2.49
CA LEU A 453 24.43 24.21 2.77
C LEU A 453 25.59 24.46 1.81
N ASN A 454 26.74 23.84 2.05
CA ASN A 454 27.89 23.93 1.15
C ASN A 454 27.55 23.36 -0.25
N ALA A 455 27.51 24.25 -1.26
CA ALA A 455 27.13 23.89 -2.63
C ALA A 455 28.08 22.88 -3.27
N GLY A 456 29.38 22.96 -2.99
CA GLY A 456 30.38 22.01 -3.49
C GLY A 456 30.15 20.60 -2.93
N GLU A 457 29.83 20.50 -1.66
CA GLU A 457 29.53 19.23 -1.00
C GLU A 457 28.22 18.62 -1.47
N ILE A 458 27.15 19.43 -1.62
CA ILE A 458 25.88 18.99 -2.23
C ILE A 458 26.15 18.41 -3.62
N ARG A 459 26.83 19.16 -4.48
CA ARG A 459 27.14 18.72 -5.84
C ARG A 459 27.95 17.43 -5.86
N SER A 460 28.95 17.31 -4.98
CA SER A 460 29.77 16.10 -4.87
C SER A 460 28.93 14.87 -4.50
N ASN A 461 28.02 14.99 -3.55
CA ASN A 461 27.14 13.90 -3.12
C ASN A 461 26.17 13.48 -4.24
N PHE A 462 25.57 14.44 -4.96
CA PHE A 462 24.66 14.16 -6.08
C PHE A 462 25.39 13.52 -7.26
N ILE A 463 26.62 13.97 -7.58
CA ILE A 463 27.49 13.32 -8.57
C ILE A 463 27.88 11.93 -8.10
N GLY A 464 28.10 11.71 -6.80
CA GLY A 464 28.38 10.38 -6.23
C GLY A 464 27.28 9.37 -6.54
N VAL A 465 26.01 9.74 -6.34
CA VAL A 465 24.87 8.89 -6.70
C VAL A 465 24.84 8.67 -8.22
N SER A 466 24.98 9.74 -9.03
CA SER A 466 24.97 9.63 -10.49
C SER A 466 26.07 8.70 -11.01
N ASN A 467 27.26 8.76 -10.41
CA ASN A 467 28.40 7.93 -10.78
C ASN A 467 28.16 6.43 -10.52
N ALA A 468 27.40 6.08 -9.47
CA ALA A 468 27.04 4.69 -9.18
C ALA A 468 26.22 4.05 -10.30
N PHE A 469 25.55 4.85 -11.12
CA PHE A 469 24.72 4.39 -12.24
C PHE A 469 25.30 4.76 -13.63
N THR A 470 26.52 5.23 -13.68
CA THR A 470 27.16 5.70 -14.95
C THR A 470 27.10 4.65 -16.05
N GLN A 471 27.29 3.37 -15.72
CA GLN A 471 27.25 2.28 -16.71
C GLN A 471 25.86 2.13 -17.32
N TYR A 472 24.79 2.34 -16.56
CA TYR A 472 23.40 2.30 -17.05
C TYR A 472 23.07 3.57 -17.85
N HIS A 473 23.56 4.74 -17.41
CA HIS A 473 23.38 6.00 -18.13
C HIS A 473 23.98 5.94 -19.55
N LYS A 474 25.16 5.34 -19.70
CA LYS A 474 25.83 5.17 -21.00
C LYS A 474 25.04 4.31 -21.98
N LEU A 475 24.27 3.32 -21.47
CA LEU A 475 23.45 2.46 -22.31
C LEU A 475 22.26 3.18 -22.96
N VAL A 476 21.80 4.28 -22.36
CA VAL A 476 20.53 4.94 -22.72
C VAL A 476 20.74 6.31 -23.36
N ASN A 477 21.78 7.05 -22.97
CA ASN A 477 21.92 8.45 -23.31
C ASN A 477 22.95 8.66 -24.43
N LYS A 478 22.46 9.11 -25.58
CA LYS A 478 23.29 9.54 -26.70
C LYS A 478 24.16 10.78 -26.40
N ASN A 479 23.78 11.62 -25.44
CA ASN A 479 24.31 12.97 -25.27
C ASN A 479 24.65 13.37 -23.83
N THR A 480 24.62 12.47 -22.83
CA THR A 480 25.03 12.83 -21.46
C THR A 480 26.53 12.60 -21.26
N LEU A 481 27.32 13.35 -21.98
CA LEU A 481 28.65 13.69 -21.51
C LEU A 481 28.50 14.60 -20.31
N LEU A 482 28.69 14.03 -19.13
CA LEU A 482 28.94 14.79 -17.92
C LEU A 482 30.10 15.76 -18.26
N SER A 483 29.79 17.03 -18.37
CA SER A 483 30.79 18.10 -18.43
C SER A 483 31.49 18.21 -17.08
N VAL A 484 32.34 17.25 -16.81
CA VAL A 484 33.34 17.35 -15.75
C VAL A 484 34.64 17.72 -16.47
N GLY A 485 34.86 19.07 -16.55
CA GLY A 485 36.08 19.64 -17.07
C GLY A 485 36.33 19.33 -18.58
N ASN A 486 36.27 20.37 -19.39
CA ASN A 486 36.72 20.51 -20.80
C ASN A 486 37.45 19.31 -21.45
N ILE A 487 36.80 18.17 -21.57
CA ILE A 487 37.25 17.08 -22.43
C ILE A 487 36.11 16.80 -23.40
N GLU A 488 36.23 17.27 -24.61
CA GLU A 488 35.42 16.85 -25.75
C GLU A 488 35.67 15.35 -25.94
N VAL A 489 34.70 14.52 -25.56
CA VAL A 489 34.70 13.10 -25.93
C VAL A 489 33.85 12.95 -27.18
N GLY A 490 34.49 12.47 -28.21
CA GLY A 490 33.97 12.39 -29.57
C GLY A 490 32.77 11.45 -29.72
N LYS A 491 32.10 11.68 -30.85
CA LYS A 491 31.06 10.93 -31.56
C LYS A 491 30.75 9.52 -31.02
N GLY A 492 29.47 9.30 -30.67
CA GLY A 492 28.80 8.02 -30.50
C GLY A 492 29.65 6.93 -29.85
N THR A 493 29.55 6.78 -28.54
CA THR A 493 30.35 5.82 -27.78
C THR A 493 30.00 4.37 -28.14
N ASP A 494 30.96 3.47 -28.04
CA ASP A 494 30.81 2.01 -28.30
C ASP A 494 29.70 1.36 -27.43
N ASP A 495 29.31 2.01 -26.35
CA ASP A 495 28.28 1.53 -25.39
C ASP A 495 26.84 1.55 -25.97
N GLU A 496 26.50 2.51 -26.86
CA GLU A 496 25.19 2.52 -27.55
C GLU A 496 25.09 1.39 -28.59
N LYS A 497 26.21 1.05 -29.21
CA LYS A 497 26.31 -0.09 -30.13
C LYS A 497 26.12 -1.43 -29.40
N ILE A 498 26.39 -1.50 -28.07
CA ILE A 498 26.25 -2.73 -27.31
C ILE A 498 24.78 -3.19 -27.28
N LEU A 499 23.82 -2.30 -27.08
CA LEU A 499 22.40 -2.67 -27.09
C LEU A 499 21.93 -3.12 -28.47
N ASP A 500 22.37 -2.48 -29.54
CA ASP A 500 22.05 -2.90 -30.90
C ASP A 500 22.71 -4.26 -31.24
N ILE A 501 23.92 -4.50 -30.77
CA ILE A 501 24.60 -5.80 -30.87
C ILE A 501 23.85 -6.87 -30.11
N LEU A 502 23.37 -6.56 -28.88
CA LEU A 502 22.58 -7.48 -28.09
C LEU A 502 21.24 -7.82 -28.74
N ASN A 503 20.53 -6.82 -29.26
CA ASN A 503 19.27 -7.02 -29.97
C ASN A 503 19.47 -7.94 -31.18
N THR A 504 20.56 -7.74 -31.94
CA THR A 504 20.94 -8.62 -33.03
C THR A 504 21.30 -10.03 -32.57
N SER A 505 22.05 -10.14 -31.46
CA SER A 505 22.44 -11.43 -30.89
C SER A 505 21.22 -12.21 -30.35
N ILE A 506 20.23 -11.52 -29.75
CA ILE A 506 18.95 -12.12 -29.31
C ILE A 506 18.17 -12.63 -30.51
N THR A 507 18.14 -11.86 -31.62
CA THR A 507 17.50 -12.30 -32.88
C THR A 507 18.16 -13.54 -33.43
N ASN A 508 19.50 -13.59 -33.46
CA ASN A 508 20.26 -14.76 -33.94
C ASN A 508 20.02 -15.99 -33.06
N MET A 509 19.97 -15.81 -31.72
CA MET A 509 19.63 -16.87 -30.77
C MET A 509 18.21 -17.38 -30.98
N SER A 510 17.24 -16.50 -31.22
CA SER A 510 15.85 -16.84 -31.54
C SER A 510 15.77 -17.65 -32.84
N ASN A 511 16.47 -17.22 -33.89
CA ASN A 511 16.54 -17.92 -35.18
C ASN A 511 17.14 -19.33 -35.00
N LYS A 512 18.20 -19.46 -34.20
CA LYS A 512 18.82 -20.75 -33.90
C LYS A 512 17.85 -21.72 -33.23
N ILE A 513 17.00 -21.23 -32.33
CA ILE A 513 15.98 -22.05 -31.68
C ILE A 513 14.90 -22.48 -32.69
N ILE A 514 14.49 -21.57 -33.58
CA ILE A 514 13.54 -21.88 -34.66
C ILE A 514 14.10 -22.97 -35.59
N ASP A 515 15.33 -22.77 -36.07
CA ASP A 515 15.99 -23.72 -36.97
C ASP A 515 16.19 -25.09 -36.33
N PHE A 516 16.61 -25.10 -35.06
CA PHE A 516 16.81 -26.33 -34.31
C PHE A 516 15.49 -27.14 -34.13
N SER A 517 14.38 -26.46 -33.96
CA SER A 517 13.05 -27.11 -33.79
C SER A 517 12.31 -27.38 -35.10
N SER A 518 12.80 -26.86 -36.24
CA SER A 518 12.23 -27.12 -37.55
C SER A 518 12.74 -28.47 -38.12
N ASN A 519 12.00 -29.07 -39.04
CA ASN A 519 12.44 -30.30 -39.72
C ASN A 519 13.45 -30.04 -40.85
N ASN A 520 14.06 -28.87 -40.92
CA ASN A 520 14.93 -28.44 -41.97
C ASN A 520 16.36 -29.01 -41.84
N ASN A 521 16.84 -29.68 -42.86
CA ASN A 521 18.23 -30.01 -43.24
C ASN A 521 19.26 -30.48 -42.21
N GLN A 522 18.96 -30.51 -40.93
CA GLN A 522 19.82 -31.06 -39.88
C GLN A 522 19.40 -32.46 -39.53
N SER A 523 20.33 -33.39 -39.51
CA SER A 523 20.08 -34.76 -39.09
C SER A 523 19.75 -34.81 -37.57
N ALA A 524 19.05 -35.84 -37.14
CA ALA A 524 18.79 -36.06 -35.70
C ALA A 524 20.12 -36.15 -34.93
N GLU A 525 21.16 -36.71 -35.54
CA GLU A 525 22.51 -36.82 -34.98
C GLU A 525 23.13 -35.47 -34.70
N GLU A 526 23.09 -34.57 -35.67
CA GLU A 526 23.63 -33.19 -35.52
C GLU A 526 22.87 -32.41 -34.43
N LYS A 527 21.55 -32.56 -34.38
CA LYS A 527 20.73 -31.92 -33.33
C LYS A 527 21.06 -32.45 -31.95
N ILE A 528 21.17 -33.74 -31.78
CA ILE A 528 21.53 -34.39 -30.53
C ILE A 528 22.92 -33.98 -30.10
N SER A 529 23.92 -34.05 -31.00
CA SER A 529 25.30 -33.62 -30.72
C SER A 529 25.37 -32.15 -30.30
N TYR A 530 24.67 -31.27 -31.01
CA TYR A 530 24.61 -29.86 -30.64
C TYR A 530 23.98 -29.64 -29.25
N ALA A 531 22.85 -30.29 -28.94
CA ALA A 531 22.15 -30.14 -27.67
C ALA A 531 22.96 -30.68 -26.48
N LEU A 532 23.73 -31.76 -26.70
CA LEU A 532 24.61 -32.34 -25.68
C LEU A 532 25.95 -31.59 -25.52
N GLY A 533 26.12 -30.47 -26.20
CA GLY A 533 27.29 -29.59 -26.06
C GLY A 533 28.49 -29.93 -26.92
N GLY A 534 28.27 -30.75 -27.97
CA GLY A 534 29.35 -31.25 -28.81
C GLY A 534 29.97 -30.27 -29.81
N ASN A 535 29.41 -29.09 -30.02
CA ASN A 535 29.97 -28.11 -30.96
C ASN A 535 29.84 -26.69 -30.45
N LYS A 536 30.88 -26.22 -29.76
CA LYS A 536 31.01 -24.82 -29.30
C LYS A 536 31.83 -24.01 -30.31
N ASP A 537 31.28 -23.80 -31.51
CA ASP A 537 31.83 -22.81 -32.43
C ASP A 537 31.80 -21.43 -31.78
N ALA A 538 32.90 -20.69 -31.85
CA ALA A 538 33.00 -19.30 -31.38
C ALA A 538 31.96 -18.38 -32.07
N ASN A 539 31.47 -18.75 -33.23
CA ASN A 539 30.42 -18.04 -33.97
C ASN A 539 28.99 -18.52 -33.66
N ASP A 540 28.84 -19.51 -32.75
CA ASP A 540 27.52 -19.97 -32.33
C ASP A 540 26.73 -18.82 -31.69
N PRO A 541 25.44 -18.63 -32.06
CA PRO A 541 24.62 -17.52 -31.55
C PRO A 541 24.57 -17.42 -30.03
N PHE A 542 24.56 -18.55 -29.30
CA PHE A 542 24.59 -18.55 -27.81
C PHE A 542 25.96 -18.16 -27.28
N ALA A 543 27.07 -18.63 -27.93
CA ALA A 543 28.43 -18.24 -27.54
C ALA A 543 28.68 -16.75 -27.78
N VAL A 544 28.27 -16.23 -28.95
CA VAL A 544 28.35 -14.81 -29.27
C VAL A 544 27.54 -13.96 -28.32
N PHE A 545 26.32 -14.39 -27.99
CA PHE A 545 25.48 -13.72 -27.00
C PHE A 545 26.16 -13.67 -25.63
N GLN A 546 26.69 -14.79 -25.15
CA GLN A 546 27.42 -14.87 -23.87
C GLN A 546 28.66 -13.95 -23.83
N MET A 547 29.36 -13.78 -24.93
CA MET A 547 30.49 -12.85 -25.04
C MET A 547 30.02 -11.37 -24.94
N ASN A 548 28.89 -11.05 -25.55
CA ASN A 548 28.39 -9.68 -25.58
C ASN A 548 27.80 -9.24 -24.23
N ILE A 549 27.10 -10.11 -23.50
CA ILE A 549 26.53 -9.76 -22.22
C ILE A 549 27.57 -9.48 -21.13
N LYS A 550 28.80 -10.02 -21.25
CA LYS A 550 29.91 -9.72 -20.34
C LYS A 550 30.37 -8.26 -20.35
N LYS A 551 29.96 -7.51 -21.35
CA LYS A 551 30.24 -6.06 -21.48
C LYS A 551 29.21 -5.20 -20.73
N LEU A 552 28.16 -5.80 -20.20
CA LEU A 552 27.09 -5.13 -19.50
C LEU A 552 27.37 -4.97 -17.99
N PRO A 553 26.66 -4.04 -17.31
CA PRO A 553 26.62 -4.02 -15.86
C PRO A 553 26.15 -5.37 -15.28
N ASN A 554 26.69 -5.75 -14.12
CA ASN A 554 26.48 -7.07 -13.51
C ASN A 554 25.02 -7.52 -13.42
N ASP A 555 24.09 -6.60 -13.12
CA ASP A 555 22.65 -6.94 -13.00
C ASP A 555 22.04 -7.32 -14.34
N LEU A 556 22.43 -6.63 -15.40
CA LEU A 556 22.00 -6.93 -16.76
C LEU A 556 22.68 -8.19 -17.29
N GLU A 557 23.98 -8.36 -17.03
CA GLU A 557 24.70 -9.59 -17.37
C GLU A 557 23.99 -10.79 -16.73
N ARG A 558 23.65 -10.70 -15.46
CA ARG A 558 22.92 -11.76 -14.74
C ARG A 558 21.55 -12.03 -15.38
N TYR A 559 20.77 -10.98 -15.67
CA TYR A 559 19.46 -11.11 -16.31
C TYR A 559 19.56 -11.84 -17.66
N TYR A 560 20.45 -11.39 -18.53
CA TYR A 560 20.61 -11.98 -19.84
C TYR A 560 21.27 -13.37 -19.81
N SER A 561 22.14 -13.64 -18.83
CA SER A 561 22.67 -14.99 -18.62
C SER A 561 21.57 -15.98 -18.26
N GLN A 562 20.64 -15.59 -17.39
CA GLN A 562 19.49 -16.42 -17.05
C GLN A 562 18.58 -16.63 -18.25
N LEU A 563 18.32 -15.58 -19.05
CA LEU A 563 17.54 -15.68 -20.28
C LEU A 563 18.18 -16.67 -21.26
N SER A 564 19.50 -16.57 -21.46
CA SER A 564 20.27 -17.50 -22.31
C SER A 564 20.14 -18.94 -21.82
N ASN A 565 20.28 -19.17 -20.51
CA ASN A 565 20.17 -20.49 -19.92
C ASN A 565 18.74 -21.07 -20.09
N TYR A 566 17.70 -20.26 -19.90
CA TYR A 566 16.32 -20.71 -20.13
C TYR A 566 16.09 -21.07 -21.60
N SER A 567 16.67 -20.29 -22.51
CA SER A 567 16.59 -20.54 -23.94
C SER A 567 17.38 -21.79 -24.34
N TRP A 568 18.56 -22.01 -23.75
CA TRP A 568 19.37 -23.20 -23.96
C TRP A 568 18.69 -24.47 -23.44
N ASN A 569 18.07 -24.44 -22.26
CA ASN A 569 17.33 -25.57 -21.71
C ASN A 569 16.24 -26.11 -22.66
N PHE A 570 15.69 -25.23 -23.51
CA PHE A 570 14.75 -25.65 -24.54
C PHE A 570 15.43 -26.51 -25.60
N ILE A 571 16.62 -26.11 -26.08
CA ILE A 571 17.42 -26.89 -27.04
C ILE A 571 17.84 -28.22 -26.43
N GLU A 572 18.34 -28.19 -25.20
CA GLU A 572 18.77 -29.37 -24.45
C GLU A 572 17.63 -30.37 -24.27
N ASN A 573 16.48 -29.94 -23.78
CA ASN A 573 15.32 -30.81 -23.58
C ASN A 573 14.80 -31.42 -24.89
N HIS A 574 14.82 -30.66 -25.98
CA HIS A 574 14.44 -31.16 -27.28
C HIS A 574 15.46 -32.18 -27.82
N GLY A 575 16.76 -31.90 -27.63
CA GLY A 575 17.84 -32.85 -27.97
C GLY A 575 17.75 -34.14 -27.18
N ILE A 576 17.49 -34.09 -25.88
CA ILE A 576 17.27 -35.24 -25.02
C ILE A 576 16.05 -36.04 -25.50
N SER A 577 14.97 -35.37 -25.92
CA SER A 577 13.78 -36.06 -26.48
C SER A 577 14.11 -36.78 -27.76
N LEU A 578 14.88 -36.19 -28.68
CA LEU A 578 15.35 -36.82 -29.88
C LEU A 578 16.26 -38.01 -29.58
N PHE A 579 17.19 -37.85 -28.64
CA PHE A 579 18.09 -38.90 -28.19
C PHE A 579 17.30 -40.11 -27.62
N ASN A 580 16.32 -39.84 -26.75
CA ASN A 580 15.49 -40.89 -26.18
C ASN A 580 14.68 -41.64 -27.27
N THR A 581 14.17 -40.91 -28.27
CA THR A 581 13.46 -41.51 -29.39
C THR A 581 14.41 -42.38 -30.23
N ALA A 582 15.61 -41.89 -30.52
CA ALA A 582 16.65 -42.66 -31.22
C ALA A 582 17.05 -43.92 -30.41
N TRP A 583 17.26 -43.76 -29.07
CA TRP A 583 17.58 -44.86 -28.19
C TRP A 583 16.49 -45.96 -28.19
N ILE A 584 15.24 -45.55 -28.05
CA ILE A 584 14.12 -46.50 -28.08
C ILE A 584 14.08 -47.26 -29.41
N ASN A 585 14.22 -46.58 -30.53
CA ASN A 585 14.09 -47.18 -31.86
C ASN A 585 15.31 -47.98 -32.29
N GLU A 586 16.51 -47.46 -32.01
CA GLU A 586 17.74 -48.07 -32.53
C GLU A 586 18.40 -49.07 -31.57
N VAL A 587 18.10 -49.01 -30.25
CA VAL A 587 18.71 -49.88 -29.23
C VAL A 587 17.68 -50.66 -28.44
N TYR A 588 16.74 -49.97 -27.80
CA TYR A 588 15.82 -50.59 -26.84
C TYR A 588 14.86 -51.59 -27.51
N ASN A 589 14.18 -51.19 -28.58
CA ASN A 589 13.28 -52.07 -29.29
C ASN A 589 14.01 -53.31 -29.91
N PRO A 590 15.15 -53.16 -30.59
CA PRO A 590 15.95 -54.30 -31.01
C PRO A 590 16.38 -55.22 -29.85
N PHE A 591 16.76 -54.62 -28.70
CA PHE A 591 17.09 -55.40 -27.52
C PHE A 591 15.90 -56.22 -27.01
N VAL A 592 14.75 -55.58 -26.83
CA VAL A 592 13.51 -56.24 -26.31
C VAL A 592 12.99 -57.30 -27.25
N ASN A 593 13.10 -57.07 -28.56
CA ASN A 593 12.55 -57.99 -29.56
C ASN A 593 13.51 -59.15 -29.86
N ASP A 594 14.82 -58.90 -29.98
CA ASP A 594 15.78 -59.81 -30.58
C ASP A 594 16.76 -60.43 -29.54
N ILE A 595 16.86 -59.86 -28.35
CA ILE A 595 17.85 -60.24 -27.31
C ILE A 595 17.17 -60.68 -26.03
N ALA A 596 16.32 -59.81 -25.46
CA ALA A 596 15.70 -60.04 -24.14
C ALA A 596 14.85 -61.33 -24.02
N PRO A 597 14.21 -61.85 -25.06
CA PRO A 597 13.41 -63.09 -24.94
C PRO A 597 14.24 -64.35 -24.74
N TYR A 598 15.54 -64.32 -24.97
CA TYR A 598 16.42 -65.48 -24.97
C TYR A 598 17.31 -65.56 -23.71
N TYR A 599 17.69 -66.83 -23.32
CA TYR A 599 18.68 -67.06 -22.28
C TYR A 599 20.06 -66.48 -22.70
N PRO A 600 20.86 -65.81 -21.89
CA PRO A 600 20.69 -65.62 -20.42
C PRO A 600 19.90 -64.34 -20.04
N PHE A 601 19.27 -63.64 -20.92
CA PHE A 601 18.52 -62.39 -20.61
C PHE A 601 17.11 -62.66 -20.09
N ASN A 602 16.59 -63.87 -20.37
CA ASN A 602 15.35 -64.43 -19.82
C ASN A 602 15.62 -65.81 -19.24
N ASP A 603 15.60 -65.94 -17.92
CA ASP A 603 15.84 -67.19 -17.21
C ASP A 603 14.76 -68.28 -17.46
N GLU A 604 13.56 -67.85 -17.89
CA GLU A 604 12.47 -68.76 -18.23
C GLU A 604 12.49 -69.27 -19.69
N SER A 605 13.42 -68.76 -20.49
CA SER A 605 13.52 -69.11 -21.91
C SER A 605 14.14 -70.48 -22.13
N VAL A 606 13.49 -71.26 -22.97
CA VAL A 606 13.99 -72.60 -23.43
C VAL A 606 14.96 -72.47 -24.61
N ALA A 607 15.14 -71.25 -25.16
CA ALA A 607 16.00 -71.03 -26.31
C ALA A 607 17.16 -70.09 -25.91
N ASP A 608 18.39 -70.46 -26.29
CA ASP A 608 19.58 -69.69 -26.11
C ASP A 608 19.68 -68.57 -27.14
N LEU A 609 20.25 -67.44 -26.73
CA LEU A 609 20.60 -66.37 -27.68
C LEU A 609 21.73 -66.84 -28.60
N SER A 610 21.55 -66.72 -29.91
CA SER A 610 22.57 -67.09 -30.84
C SER A 610 23.82 -66.18 -30.69
N MET A 611 25.00 -66.73 -30.88
CA MET A 611 26.27 -65.97 -30.84
C MET A 611 26.30 -64.86 -31.89
N ASP A 612 25.65 -65.07 -33.03
CA ASP A 612 25.57 -64.05 -34.09
C ASP A 612 24.63 -62.91 -33.68
N SER A 613 23.48 -63.20 -33.07
CA SER A 613 22.61 -62.16 -32.53
C SER A 613 23.29 -61.36 -31.41
N PHE A 614 24.04 -62.06 -30.52
CA PHE A 614 24.80 -61.43 -29.46
C PHE A 614 25.88 -60.50 -30.03
N LYS A 615 26.65 -60.94 -31.02
CA LYS A 615 27.69 -60.12 -31.70
C LYS A 615 27.10 -58.95 -32.47
N THR A 616 25.96 -59.15 -33.13
CA THR A 616 25.25 -58.12 -33.88
C THR A 616 24.79 -57.01 -32.96
N PHE A 617 24.38 -57.34 -31.73
CA PHE A 617 23.93 -56.32 -30.77
C PHE A 617 25.08 -55.72 -29.92
N PHE A 618 25.89 -56.57 -29.25
CA PHE A 618 26.93 -56.13 -28.32
C PHE A 618 28.34 -56.08 -28.91
N GLY A 619 28.56 -56.54 -30.12
CA GLY A 619 29.87 -56.58 -30.72
C GLY A 619 30.48 -55.20 -30.96
N ARG A 620 31.79 -55.19 -31.34
CA ARG A 620 32.56 -53.96 -31.58
C ARG A 620 31.93 -53.05 -32.63
N ASN A 621 31.27 -53.62 -33.62
CA ASN A 621 30.50 -52.92 -34.63
C ASN A 621 29.00 -53.22 -34.55
N GLY A 622 28.55 -53.68 -33.38
CA GLY A 622 27.16 -53.99 -33.14
C GLY A 622 26.31 -52.77 -32.85
N THR A 623 25.00 -53.02 -32.72
CA THR A 623 23.97 -52.00 -32.56
C THR A 623 24.28 -51.00 -31.44
N LEU A 624 24.61 -51.49 -30.23
CA LEU A 624 24.88 -50.66 -29.07
C LEU A 624 26.12 -49.76 -29.28
N ASN A 625 27.20 -50.31 -29.83
CA ASN A 625 28.43 -49.58 -30.03
C ASN A 625 28.33 -48.60 -31.21
N SER A 626 27.57 -48.97 -32.25
CA SER A 626 27.24 -48.08 -33.35
C SER A 626 26.41 -46.90 -32.91
N PHE A 627 25.42 -47.10 -32.02
CA PHE A 627 24.63 -46.05 -31.41
C PHE A 627 25.53 -45.10 -30.59
N TYR A 628 26.40 -45.64 -29.72
CA TYR A 628 27.35 -44.86 -28.96
C TYR A 628 28.22 -43.95 -29.84
N LYS A 629 28.81 -44.54 -30.91
CA LYS A 629 29.67 -43.80 -31.85
C LYS A 629 28.90 -42.71 -32.62
N LYS A 630 27.63 -42.97 -32.90
CA LYS A 630 26.76 -42.07 -33.67
C LYS A 630 26.31 -40.85 -32.85
N TYR A 631 26.00 -41.03 -31.59
CA TYR A 631 25.35 -39.98 -30.79
C TYR A 631 26.16 -39.47 -29.61
N LEU A 632 27.16 -40.19 -29.11
CA LEU A 632 27.88 -39.89 -27.88
C LEU A 632 29.42 -39.75 -28.04
N ASN A 633 29.95 -39.95 -29.26
CA ASN A 633 31.38 -39.90 -29.49
C ASN A 633 31.81 -38.59 -30.22
#